data_470a0de09ef1e8fda4e41207c5e21d9a
#
_entry.id   470a0de09ef1e8fda4e41207c5e21d9a
#
_cell.length_a   1.000
_cell.length_b   1.000
_cell.length_c   1.000
_cell.angle_alpha   90.00
_cell.angle_beta   90.00
_cell.angle_gamma   90.00
#
_symmetry.space_group_name_H-M   'P 1'
#
loop_
_entity.id
_entity.type
_entity.pdbx_description
1 polymer ?
#
loop_
_entity_poly.entity_id
_entity_poly.type
_entity_poly.pdbx_seq_one_letter_code
_entity_poly.pdbx_strand_id
1 'polypeptide(L)'
;MAFVLVARMTARDGEQDRVAELIPQLVQASSAEPGNVHYIAHRDPEDPRVFLMYEQYRDKAAFEEHGQAEHFQTLGVGAIFPLMETRERAFYETFE
;
A
#
# COMPACT_ATOMS: atom_id res chain seq x y z
N MET A 1 16.54 9.38 9.03
CA MET A 1 16.10 9.04 7.68
C MET A 1 14.76 8.31 7.75
N ALA A 2 13.89 8.61 6.82
CA ALA A 2 12.60 7.96 6.78
C ALA A 2 12.71 6.56 6.13
N PHE A 3 11.78 5.70 6.47
CA PHE A 3 11.71 4.34 5.93
C PHE A 3 10.65 4.30 4.83
N VAL A 4 11.02 3.79 3.66
CA VAL A 4 10.18 3.84 2.45
C VAL A 4 9.87 2.44 1.96
N LEU A 5 8.60 2.22 1.61
CA LEU A 5 8.17 1.01 0.91
C LEU A 5 7.57 1.42 -0.44
N VAL A 6 8.03 0.75 -1.49
CA VAL A 6 7.41 0.83 -2.81
C VAL A 6 6.84 -0.54 -3.13
N ALA A 7 5.52 -0.63 -3.29
CA ALA A 7 4.85 -1.88 -3.57
C ALA A 7 4.13 -1.81 -4.91
N ARG A 8 4.48 -2.71 -5.83
CA ARG A 8 3.81 -2.82 -7.12
C ARG A 8 2.98 -4.09 -7.13
N MET A 9 1.70 -3.92 -7.44
CA MET A 9 0.74 -5.02 -7.39
C MET A 9 -0.02 -5.12 -8.70
N THR A 10 -0.26 -6.35 -9.14
CA THR A 10 -1.10 -6.61 -10.31
C THR A 10 -2.34 -7.37 -9.87
N ALA A 11 -3.51 -6.79 -10.11
CA ALA A 11 -4.78 -7.44 -9.78
C ALA A 11 -5.03 -8.62 -10.71
N ARG A 12 -5.72 -9.63 -10.19
CA ARG A 12 -6.23 -10.72 -11.02
C ARG A 12 -7.14 -10.15 -12.08
N ASP A 13 -7.17 -10.81 -13.24
CA ASP A 13 -8.03 -10.39 -14.34
C ASP A 13 -9.50 -10.28 -13.86
N GLY A 14 -10.10 -9.12 -14.14
CA GLY A 14 -11.49 -8.85 -13.74
C GLY A 14 -11.66 -8.27 -12.34
N GLU A 15 -10.60 -8.21 -11.51
CA GLU A 15 -10.70 -7.75 -10.12
C GLU A 15 -10.24 -6.30 -9.93
N GLN A 16 -9.78 -5.65 -10.98
CA GLN A 16 -9.19 -4.31 -10.89
C GLN A 16 -10.16 -3.24 -10.37
N ASP A 17 -11.45 -3.36 -10.70
CA ASP A 17 -12.44 -2.37 -10.24
C ASP A 17 -12.69 -2.51 -8.75
N ARG A 18 -12.74 -3.74 -8.24
CA ARG A 18 -12.89 -3.99 -6.80
C ARG A 18 -11.68 -3.48 -6.03
N VAL A 19 -10.48 -3.71 -6.56
CA VAL A 19 -9.25 -3.17 -5.96
C VAL A 19 -9.29 -1.65 -5.90
N ALA A 20 -9.71 -1.01 -6.99
CA ALA A 20 -9.82 0.46 -7.06
C ALA A 20 -10.83 1.02 -6.06
N GLU A 21 -11.83 0.25 -5.64
CA GLU A 21 -12.76 0.66 -4.59
C GLU A 21 -12.15 0.53 -3.19
N LEU A 22 -11.31 -0.48 -2.98
CA LEU A 22 -10.75 -0.78 -1.66
C LEU A 22 -9.52 0.08 -1.32
N ILE A 23 -8.67 0.36 -2.31
CA ILE A 23 -7.42 1.10 -2.08
C ILE A 23 -7.64 2.46 -1.41
N PRO A 24 -8.58 3.30 -1.84
CA PRO A 24 -8.79 4.59 -1.17
C PRO A 24 -9.13 4.48 0.31
N GLN A 25 -9.81 3.42 0.72
CA GLN A 25 -10.13 3.19 2.12
C GLN A 25 -8.88 2.89 2.94
N LEU A 26 -7.98 2.08 2.37
CA LEU A 26 -6.70 1.78 3.02
C LEU A 26 -5.80 3.01 3.08
N VAL A 27 -5.77 3.81 2.01
CA VAL A 27 -5.01 5.06 1.96
C VAL A 27 -5.47 6.01 3.06
N GLN A 28 -6.78 6.20 3.20
CA GLN A 28 -7.33 7.10 4.20
C GLN A 28 -6.97 6.67 5.61
N ALA A 29 -7.15 5.39 5.93
CA ALA A 29 -6.85 4.87 7.26
C ALA A 29 -5.35 4.91 7.56
N SER A 30 -4.52 4.55 6.60
CA SER A 30 -3.06 4.50 6.76
C SER A 30 -2.47 5.89 6.90
N SER A 31 -2.99 6.86 6.14
CA SER A 31 -2.52 8.25 6.20
C SER A 31 -2.79 8.91 7.56
N ALA A 32 -3.73 8.38 8.33
CA ALA A 32 -4.05 8.88 9.66
C ALA A 32 -3.11 8.32 10.75
N GLU A 33 -2.27 7.35 10.44
CA GLU A 33 -1.32 6.77 11.40
C GLU A 33 -0.28 7.82 11.81
N PRO A 34 0.03 7.94 13.12
CA PRO A 34 0.97 8.98 13.57
C PRO A 34 2.36 8.90 12.95
N GLY A 35 2.82 7.71 12.64
CA GLY A 35 4.15 7.51 12.05
C GLY A 35 4.18 7.53 10.53
N ASN A 36 3.03 7.73 9.87
CA ASN A 36 2.97 7.80 8.42
C ASN A 36 3.31 9.20 7.94
N VAL A 37 4.21 9.29 6.95
CA VAL A 37 4.57 10.55 6.32
C VAL A 37 3.84 10.70 4.98
N HIS A 38 3.86 9.65 4.15
CA HIS A 38 3.15 9.60 2.88
C HIS A 38 2.58 8.21 2.68
N TYR A 39 1.38 8.16 2.12
CA TYR A 39 0.75 6.91 1.70
C TYR A 39 -0.02 7.21 0.43
N ILE A 40 0.61 7.00 -0.72
CA ILE A 40 0.10 7.47 -2.01
C ILE A 40 -0.10 6.26 -2.93
N ALA A 41 -1.33 6.08 -3.38
CA ALA A 41 -1.66 5.02 -4.33
C ALA A 41 -1.64 5.56 -5.75
N HIS A 42 -1.16 4.72 -6.67
CA HIS A 42 -1.07 5.05 -8.08
C HIS A 42 -1.66 3.93 -8.90
N ARG A 43 -2.07 4.24 -10.11
CA ARG A 43 -2.50 3.26 -11.09
C ARG A 43 -1.67 3.46 -12.35
N ASP A 44 -1.23 2.36 -12.97
CA ASP A 44 -0.53 2.43 -14.23
C ASP A 44 -1.47 3.00 -15.29
N PRO A 45 -1.08 4.04 -16.05
CA PRO A 45 -1.97 4.66 -17.03
C PRO A 45 -2.26 3.77 -18.24
N GLU A 46 -1.46 2.73 -18.46
CA GLU A 46 -1.62 1.84 -19.61
C GLU A 46 -2.17 0.46 -19.23
N ASP A 47 -2.11 0.08 -17.94
CA ASP A 47 -2.63 -1.21 -17.49
C ASP A 47 -3.48 -1.00 -16.23
N PRO A 48 -4.83 -1.06 -16.35
CA PRO A 48 -5.72 -0.79 -15.21
C PRO A 48 -5.63 -1.81 -14.08
N ARG A 49 -4.93 -2.93 -14.29
CA ARG A 49 -4.73 -3.94 -13.24
C ARG A 49 -3.50 -3.66 -12.37
N VAL A 50 -2.65 -2.73 -12.78
CA VAL A 50 -1.39 -2.47 -12.08
C VAL A 50 -1.51 -1.26 -11.17
N PHE A 51 -1.18 -1.45 -9.90
CA PHE A 51 -1.21 -0.42 -8.86
C PHE A 51 0.16 -0.31 -8.22
N LEU A 52 0.54 0.90 -7.85
CA LEU A 52 1.80 1.15 -7.14
C LEU A 52 1.51 1.97 -5.89
N MET A 53 1.95 1.46 -4.75
CA MET A 53 1.85 2.14 -3.47
C MET A 53 3.21 2.74 -3.13
N TYR A 54 3.25 4.04 -2.88
CA TYR A 54 4.41 4.69 -2.30
C TYR A 54 4.08 5.00 -0.85
N GLU A 55 4.84 4.41 0.06
CA GLU A 55 4.60 4.54 1.50
C GLU A 55 5.88 5.02 2.16
N GLN A 56 5.76 6.07 2.96
CA GLN A 56 6.89 6.62 3.69
C GLN A 56 6.50 6.74 5.16
N TYR A 57 7.34 6.19 6.02
CA TYR A 57 7.15 6.18 7.47
C TYR A 57 8.27 6.92 8.14
N ARG A 58 7.99 7.49 9.32
CA ARG A 58 9.00 8.18 10.12
C ARG A 58 10.24 7.31 10.32
N ASP A 59 10.04 6.01 10.58
CA ASP A 59 11.10 5.03 10.79
C ASP A 59 10.54 3.61 10.56
N LYS A 60 11.40 2.62 10.69
CA LYS A 60 11.01 1.22 10.50
C LYS A 60 9.98 0.77 11.52
N ALA A 61 10.08 1.25 12.76
CA ALA A 61 9.12 0.89 13.79
C ALA A 61 7.69 1.32 13.43
N ALA A 62 7.55 2.51 12.83
CA ALA A 62 6.25 2.99 12.36
C ALA A 62 5.70 2.13 11.22
N PHE A 63 6.57 1.64 10.34
CA PHE A 63 6.18 0.70 9.30
C PHE A 63 5.69 -0.62 9.91
N GLU A 64 6.38 -1.12 10.94
CA GLU A 64 5.97 -2.35 11.60
C GLU A 64 4.63 -2.19 12.32
N GLU A 65 4.39 -1.03 12.94
CA GLU A 65 3.09 -0.71 13.53
C GLU A 65 1.98 -0.70 12.48
N HIS A 66 2.26 -0.14 11.30
CA HIS A 66 1.31 -0.18 10.18
C HIS A 66 0.93 -1.62 9.83
N GLY A 67 1.91 -2.51 9.76
CA GLY A 67 1.68 -3.92 9.44
C GLY A 67 0.78 -4.64 10.44
N GLN A 68 0.72 -4.17 11.68
CA GLN A 68 -0.10 -4.74 12.73
C GLN A 68 -1.43 -4.03 12.92
N ALA A 69 -1.65 -2.91 12.25
CA ALA A 69 -2.86 -2.13 12.39
C ALA A 69 -4.08 -2.90 11.87
N GLU A 70 -5.21 -2.75 12.55
CA GLU A 70 -6.44 -3.45 12.18
C GLU A 70 -6.86 -3.15 10.74
N HIS A 71 -6.78 -1.89 10.32
CA HIS A 71 -7.18 -1.53 8.95
C HIS A 71 -6.28 -2.20 7.90
N PHE A 72 -4.99 -2.37 8.19
CA PHE A 72 -4.11 -3.09 7.26
C PHE A 72 -4.48 -4.57 7.20
N GLN A 73 -4.74 -5.19 8.34
CA GLN A 73 -5.13 -6.61 8.39
C GLN A 73 -6.48 -6.83 7.70
N THR A 74 -7.44 -5.95 7.88
CA THR A 74 -8.78 -6.10 7.31
C THR A 74 -8.80 -5.73 5.83
N LEU A 75 -8.31 -4.54 5.45
CA LEU A 75 -8.38 -4.04 4.08
C LEU A 75 -7.24 -4.56 3.21
N GLY A 76 -6.03 -4.60 3.75
CA GLY A 76 -4.86 -5.06 3.00
C GLY A 76 -4.84 -6.56 2.87
N VAL A 77 -4.55 -7.24 3.97
CA VAL A 77 -4.37 -8.70 3.99
C VAL A 77 -5.68 -9.41 3.69
N GLY A 78 -6.78 -8.96 4.28
CA GLY A 78 -8.08 -9.64 4.20
C GLY A 78 -8.87 -9.38 2.93
N ALA A 79 -8.68 -8.22 2.28
CA ALA A 79 -9.53 -7.83 1.15
C ALA A 79 -8.74 -7.57 -0.14
N ILE A 80 -7.68 -6.75 -0.09
CA ILE A 80 -6.95 -6.37 -1.30
C ILE A 80 -6.01 -7.48 -1.77
N PHE A 81 -5.19 -8.03 -0.88
CA PHE A 81 -4.16 -9.00 -1.26
C PHE A 81 -4.72 -10.26 -1.91
N PRO A 82 -5.87 -10.81 -1.47
CA PRO A 82 -6.46 -11.97 -2.17
C PRO A 82 -6.85 -11.71 -3.62
N LEU A 83 -7.05 -10.44 -4.00
CA LEU A 83 -7.41 -10.05 -5.36
C LEU A 83 -6.19 -9.87 -6.26
N MET A 84 -4.98 -10.03 -5.71
CA MET A 84 -3.74 -9.80 -6.44
C MET A 84 -3.21 -11.07 -7.07
N GLU A 85 -2.77 -10.96 -8.33
CA GLU A 85 -2.02 -12.00 -9.01
C GLU A 85 -0.56 -11.96 -8.56
N THR A 86 0.03 -10.75 -8.45
CA THR A 86 1.40 -10.56 -8.00
C THR A 86 1.50 -9.36 -7.05
N ARG A 87 2.45 -9.44 -6.13
CA ARG A 87 2.81 -8.34 -5.23
C ARG A 87 4.32 -8.32 -5.09
N GLU A 88 4.92 -7.21 -5.53
CA GLU A 88 6.37 -7.00 -5.43
C GLU A 88 6.62 -5.79 -4.55
N ARG A 89 7.60 -5.85 -3.66
CA ARG A 89 7.94 -4.72 -2.80
C ARG A 89 9.43 -4.54 -2.69
N ALA A 90 9.81 -3.27 -2.52
CA ALA A 90 11.19 -2.87 -2.28
C ALA A 90 11.22 -1.84 -1.17
N PHE A 91 12.28 -1.89 -0.37
CA PHE A 91 12.46 -1.01 0.78
C PHE A 91 13.63 -0.08 0.53
N TYR A 92 13.48 1.15 1.01
CA TYR A 92 14.48 2.21 0.84
C TYR A 92 14.50 3.08 2.09
N GLU A 93 15.55 3.87 2.20
CA GLU A 93 15.63 4.93 3.21
C GLU A 93 15.87 6.24 2.48
N THR A 94 15.29 7.33 3.00
CA THR A 94 15.61 8.65 2.46
C THR A 94 17.03 9.03 2.85
N PHE A 95 17.66 9.95 2.09
CA PHE A 95 18.98 10.45 2.45
C PHE A 95 18.97 11.34 3.71
N GLU A 96 17.81 11.85 4.07
CA GLU A 96 17.69 12.81 5.18
C GLU A 96 16.73 12.34 6.27
#